data_9c95d7dfd77d580c678137d217b2dc9a
#
_entry.id   9c95d7dfd77d580c678137d217b2dc9a
#
_cell.length_a   1.000
_cell.length_b   1.000
_cell.length_c   1.000
_cell.angle_alpha   90.00
_cell.angle_beta   90.00
_cell.angle_gamma   90.00
#
_symmetry.space_group_name_H-M   'P 1'
#
loop_
_entity.id
_entity.type
_entity.pdbx_description
1 polymer ?
#
loop_
_entity_poly.entity_id
_entity_poly.type
_entity_poly.pdbx_seq_one_letter_code
_entity_poly.pdbx_strand_id
1 'polypeptide(L)'
;MGFVLVRRSALEQCAGNSSSLSLDLHDQWTYMEKTTQWRYTPPTHVVVAFNAALDQHIAEGGQPARLARYTKNCETLVAGMTELGFKLFLRPE
;
A
#
# COMPACT_ATOMS: atom_id res chain seq x y z
N MET A 1 -4.04 4.47 1.95
CA MET A 1 -4.48 3.32 2.76
C MET A 1 -3.29 2.42 3.02
N GLY A 2 -3.10 1.96 4.27
CA GLY A 2 -2.15 0.90 4.59
C GLY A 2 -2.87 -0.44 4.72
N PHE A 3 -2.24 -1.53 4.30
CA PHE A 3 -2.72 -2.89 4.49
C PHE A 3 -1.53 -3.82 4.75
N VAL A 4 -1.81 -4.97 5.34
CA VAL A 4 -0.80 -5.98 5.66
C VAL A 4 -1.20 -7.32 5.05
N LEU A 5 -0.26 -7.95 4.36
CA LEU A 5 -0.37 -9.34 3.93
C LEU A 5 0.52 -10.19 4.82
N VAL A 6 -0.07 -11.17 5.48
CA VAL A 6 0.64 -12.02 6.43
C VAL A 6 0.29 -13.50 6.20
N ARG A 7 1.29 -14.37 6.37
CA ARG A 7 1.03 -15.81 6.35
C ARG A 7 0.25 -16.19 7.60
N ARG A 8 -0.91 -16.87 7.45
CA ARG A 8 -1.78 -17.24 8.56
C ARG A 8 -1.05 -18.00 9.67
N SER A 9 -0.24 -19.00 9.33
CA SER A 9 0.53 -19.77 10.31
C SER A 9 1.56 -18.95 11.10
N ALA A 10 2.06 -17.86 10.56
CA ALA A 10 2.91 -16.92 11.27
C ALA A 10 2.09 -16.04 12.22
N LEU A 11 0.94 -15.54 11.76
CA LEU A 11 0.05 -14.71 12.57
C LEU A 11 -0.48 -15.46 13.80
N GLU A 12 -0.82 -16.74 13.66
CA GLU A 12 -1.27 -17.62 14.76
C GLU A 12 -0.28 -17.68 15.92
N GLN A 13 1.00 -17.50 15.64
CA GLN A 13 2.08 -17.53 16.65
C GLN A 13 2.40 -16.16 17.27
N CYS A 14 1.69 -15.12 16.87
CA CYS A 14 1.98 -13.74 17.28
C CYS A 14 1.15 -13.24 18.47
N ALA A 15 0.42 -14.12 19.16
CA ALA A 15 -0.37 -13.73 20.34
C ALA A 15 0.52 -13.03 21.39
N GLY A 16 0.15 -11.84 21.81
CA GLY A 16 0.85 -11.07 22.83
C GLY A 16 2.20 -10.45 22.40
N ASN A 17 2.60 -10.56 21.12
CA ASN A 17 3.85 -9.98 20.63
C ASN A 17 3.78 -8.46 20.42
N SER A 18 2.58 -7.92 20.23
CA SER A 18 2.41 -6.49 20.00
C SER A 18 2.40 -5.69 21.30
N SER A 19 3.18 -4.63 21.36
CA SER A 19 3.11 -3.62 22.43
C SER A 19 2.04 -2.55 22.16
N SER A 20 1.43 -2.56 21.01
CA SER A 20 0.41 -1.59 20.58
C SER A 20 -0.99 -2.18 20.65
N LEU A 21 -1.89 -1.53 21.38
CA LEU A 21 -3.30 -1.92 21.40
C LEU A 21 -3.97 -1.77 20.03
N SER A 22 -3.70 -0.69 19.31
CA SER A 22 -4.39 -0.36 18.05
C SER A 22 -3.79 -1.04 16.83
N LEU A 23 -2.51 -1.46 16.88
CA LEU A 23 -1.79 -2.05 15.75
C LEU A 23 -1.53 -3.56 15.94
N ASP A 24 -2.20 -4.20 16.88
CA ASP A 24 -2.12 -5.64 17.11
C ASP A 24 -2.91 -6.39 16.02
N LEU A 25 -2.19 -6.94 15.05
CA LEU A 25 -2.78 -7.69 13.93
C LEU A 25 -3.34 -9.04 14.36
N HIS A 26 -2.72 -9.70 15.36
CA HIS A 26 -3.22 -10.97 15.87
C HIS A 26 -4.58 -10.79 16.54
N ASP A 27 -4.70 -9.78 17.39
CA ASP A 27 -5.94 -9.49 18.09
C ASP A 27 -7.05 -8.98 17.14
N GLN A 28 -6.69 -8.16 16.13
CA GLN A 28 -7.59 -7.77 15.06
C GLN A 28 -8.14 -9.00 14.31
N TRP A 29 -7.27 -9.91 13.90
CA TRP A 29 -7.66 -11.13 13.21
C TRP A 29 -8.54 -12.02 14.06
N THR A 30 -8.15 -12.31 15.31
CA THR A 30 -8.91 -13.14 16.26
C THR A 30 -10.31 -12.57 16.51
N TYR A 31 -10.41 -11.25 16.67
CA TYR A 31 -11.69 -10.57 16.84
C TYR A 31 -12.59 -10.73 15.59
N MET A 32 -12.04 -10.55 14.40
CA MET A 32 -12.78 -10.69 13.13
C MET A 32 -13.26 -12.13 12.90
N GLU A 33 -12.42 -13.12 13.19
CA GLU A 33 -12.82 -14.56 13.10
C GLU A 33 -13.99 -14.89 14.04
N LYS A 34 -13.98 -14.32 15.25
CA LYS A 34 -15.01 -14.55 16.27
C LYS A 34 -16.32 -13.82 15.99
N THR A 35 -16.25 -12.59 15.50
CA THR A 35 -17.41 -11.66 15.45
C THR A 35 -17.88 -11.36 14.04
N THR A 36 -17.09 -11.69 13.02
CA THR A 36 -17.27 -11.24 11.63
C THR A 36 -17.26 -9.73 11.44
N GLN A 37 -16.78 -8.99 12.43
CA GLN A 37 -16.73 -7.53 12.44
C GLN A 37 -15.29 -7.04 12.65
N TRP A 38 -15.05 -5.81 12.24
CA TRP A 38 -13.80 -5.12 12.56
C TRP A 38 -13.72 -4.88 14.06
N ARG A 39 -12.51 -5.01 14.62
CA ARG A 39 -12.26 -4.75 16.05
C ARG A 39 -12.55 -3.30 16.45
N TYR A 40 -12.29 -2.36 15.54
CA TYR A 40 -12.55 -0.93 15.70
C TYR A 40 -13.45 -0.43 14.55
N THR A 41 -13.83 0.84 14.61
CA THR A 41 -14.63 1.47 13.55
C THR A 41 -14.01 1.22 12.17
N PRO A 42 -14.71 0.57 11.24
CA PRO A 42 -14.16 0.27 9.93
C PRO A 42 -13.95 1.56 9.11
N PRO A 43 -12.82 1.69 8.43
CA PRO A 43 -12.53 2.85 7.59
C PRO A 43 -13.26 2.76 6.24
N THR A 44 -14.59 2.76 6.25
CA THR A 44 -15.44 2.45 5.08
C THR A 44 -15.16 3.36 3.89
N HIS A 45 -15.00 4.66 4.12
CA HIS A 45 -14.67 5.62 3.04
C HIS A 45 -13.32 5.31 2.39
N VAL A 46 -12.33 4.90 3.18
CA VAL A 46 -10.99 4.52 2.67
C VAL A 46 -11.07 3.21 1.88
N VAL A 47 -11.89 2.26 2.31
CA VAL A 47 -12.11 0.98 1.60
C VAL A 47 -12.79 1.24 0.25
N VAL A 48 -13.83 2.07 0.22
CA VAL A 48 -14.51 2.46 -1.03
C VAL A 48 -13.56 3.18 -1.99
N ALA A 49 -12.80 4.15 -1.48
CA ALA A 49 -11.79 4.86 -2.29
C ALA A 49 -10.71 3.91 -2.83
N PHE A 50 -10.30 2.92 -2.05
CA PHE A 50 -9.35 1.91 -2.48
C PHE A 50 -9.92 1.02 -3.60
N ASN A 51 -11.18 0.61 -3.48
CA ASN A 51 -11.86 -0.14 -4.54
C ASN A 51 -11.89 0.66 -5.86
N ALA A 52 -12.29 1.92 -5.80
CA ALA A 52 -12.28 2.79 -6.98
C ALA A 52 -10.86 2.97 -7.58
N ALA A 53 -9.84 3.04 -6.73
CA ALA A 53 -8.44 3.10 -7.18
C ALA A 53 -7.98 1.81 -7.88
N LEU A 54 -8.47 0.64 -7.44
CA LEU A 54 -8.21 -0.64 -8.10
C LEU A 54 -8.88 -0.68 -9.48
N ASP A 55 -10.13 -0.24 -9.60
CA ASP A 55 -10.83 -0.16 -10.88
C ASP A 55 -10.07 0.75 -11.87
N GLN A 56 -9.62 1.92 -11.41
CA GLN A 56 -8.78 2.82 -12.22
C GLN A 56 -7.46 2.16 -12.62
N HIS A 57 -6.81 1.44 -11.72
CA HIS A 57 -5.57 0.73 -12.01
C HIS A 57 -5.76 -0.35 -13.08
N ILE A 58 -6.85 -1.10 -13.00
CA ILE A 58 -7.20 -2.11 -13.99
C ILE A 58 -7.53 -1.46 -15.35
N ALA A 59 -8.32 -0.39 -15.36
CA ALA A 59 -8.69 0.35 -16.56
C ALA A 59 -7.48 1.00 -17.26
N GLU A 60 -6.47 1.42 -16.50
CA GLU A 60 -5.20 1.94 -17.02
C GLU A 60 -4.38 0.86 -17.77
N GLY A 61 -4.64 -0.42 -17.53
CA GLY A 61 -3.88 -1.56 -18.06
C GLY A 61 -2.98 -2.22 -17.00
N GLY A 62 -3.27 -2.00 -15.73
CA GLY A 62 -2.63 -2.64 -14.58
C GLY A 62 -1.18 -2.19 -14.34
N GLN A 63 -0.41 -3.08 -13.75
CA GLN A 63 0.98 -2.80 -13.35
C GLN A 63 1.89 -2.42 -14.55
N PRO A 64 1.84 -3.07 -15.72
CA PRO A 64 2.71 -2.71 -16.84
C PRO A 64 2.47 -1.28 -17.35
N ALA A 65 1.20 -0.88 -17.54
CA ALA A 65 0.87 0.46 -18.00
C ALA A 65 1.24 1.54 -16.97
N ARG A 66 1.01 1.26 -15.69
CA ARG A 66 1.42 2.15 -14.60
C ARG A 66 2.94 2.30 -14.51
N LEU A 67 3.68 1.23 -14.67
CA LEU A 67 5.14 1.26 -14.71
C LEU A 67 5.63 2.14 -15.87
N ALA A 68 5.11 1.92 -17.07
CA ALA A 68 5.47 2.72 -18.25
C ALA A 68 5.22 4.22 -18.04
N ARG A 69 4.06 4.58 -17.43
CA ARG A 69 3.75 5.98 -17.10
C ARG A 69 4.71 6.57 -16.08
N TYR A 70 5.05 5.83 -15.03
CA TYR A 70 5.99 6.30 -13.99
C TYR A 70 7.40 6.44 -14.53
N THR A 71 7.86 5.50 -15.36
CA THR A 71 9.15 5.60 -16.05
C THR A 71 9.20 6.87 -16.91
N LYS A 72 8.17 7.09 -17.74
CA LYS A 72 8.09 8.28 -18.57
C LYS A 72 8.07 9.59 -17.75
N ASN A 73 7.35 9.60 -16.63
CA ASN A 73 7.32 10.77 -15.74
C ASN A 73 8.70 11.04 -15.13
N CYS A 74 9.39 9.99 -14.67
CA CYS A 74 10.73 10.09 -14.11
C CYS A 74 11.73 10.62 -15.14
N GLU A 75 11.75 10.06 -16.35
CA GLU A 75 12.61 10.52 -17.46
C GLU A 75 12.35 11.98 -17.79
N THR A 76 11.09 12.39 -17.89
CA THR A 76 10.70 13.77 -18.20
C THR A 76 11.17 14.73 -17.10
N LEU A 77 10.98 14.36 -15.84
CA LEU A 77 11.42 15.16 -14.70
C LEU A 77 12.95 15.31 -14.70
N VAL A 78 13.67 14.21 -14.84
CA VAL A 78 15.13 14.18 -14.84
C VAL A 78 15.69 15.06 -15.98
N ALA A 79 15.15 14.92 -17.19
CA ALA A 79 15.58 15.72 -18.34
C ALA A 79 15.35 17.21 -18.07
N GLY A 80 14.15 17.62 -17.67
CA GLY A 80 13.82 19.02 -17.40
C GLY A 80 14.66 19.62 -16.26
N MET A 81 14.90 18.88 -15.18
CA MET A 81 15.75 19.33 -14.08
C MET A 81 17.21 19.50 -14.52
N THR A 82 17.70 18.61 -15.37
CA THR A 82 19.06 18.70 -15.93
C THR A 82 19.21 19.93 -16.83
N GLU A 83 18.23 20.22 -17.68
CA GLU A 83 18.20 21.42 -18.53
C GLU A 83 18.21 22.70 -17.69
N LEU A 84 17.58 22.69 -16.51
CA LEU A 84 17.61 23.80 -15.55
C LEU A 84 18.91 23.90 -14.74
N GLY A 85 19.89 23.01 -15.00
CA GLY A 85 21.21 23.04 -14.36
C GLY A 85 21.30 22.29 -13.03
N PHE A 86 20.26 21.56 -12.62
CA PHE A 86 20.32 20.71 -11.43
C PHE A 86 21.10 19.42 -11.71
N LYS A 87 21.88 18.99 -10.72
CA LYS A 87 22.65 17.75 -10.79
C LYS A 87 21.91 16.65 -10.03
N LEU A 88 21.82 15.47 -10.64
CA LEU A 88 21.27 14.29 -9.96
C LEU A 88 22.21 13.87 -8.82
N PHE A 89 21.64 13.52 -7.67
CA PHE A 89 22.38 12.92 -6.56
C PHE A 89 22.74 11.46 -6.84
N LEU A 90 21.81 10.69 -7.39
CA LEU A 90 22.02 9.31 -7.80
C LEU A 90 22.43 9.26 -9.27
N ARG A 91 23.34 8.34 -9.59
CA ARG A 91 23.72 8.08 -10.99
C ARG A 91 22.54 7.37 -11.68
N PRO A 92 22.21 7.72 -12.94
CA PRO A 92 21.31 6.89 -13.74
C PRO A 92 21.94 5.50 -13.89
N GLU A 93 21.12 4.44 -13.68
CA GLU A 93 21.50 3.05 -13.91
C GLU A 93 21.58 2.77 -15.41
#